data_5c193a295502e9a8891b822314b0d31c
#
_entry.id   5c193a295502e9a8891b822314b0d31c
#
_cell.length_a   1.000
_cell.length_b   1.000
_cell.length_c   1.000
_cell.angle_alpha   90.00
_cell.angle_beta   90.00
_cell.angle_gamma   90.00
#
_symmetry.space_group_name_H-M   'P 1'
#
loop_
_entity.id
_entity.type
_entity.pdbx_description
1 polymer ?
#
loop_
_entity_poly.entity_id
_entity_poly.type
_entity_poly.pdbx_seq_one_letter_code
_entity_poly.pdbx_strand_id
1 'polypeptide(L)'
;MGADALSDVLRAVRLTGAVFVTVDVSVPWSAPVPSAATLRPIIMPSAQHLISYHLITEGDCCVLPERGQPVRLEAGDVVVFAGGDPHVMCTDPKVAAGAKFDMRRVRPAEQWPYRVVGKRTGSKRLGLICGFLGCDVRPFNPLLASLPSIMVVSDHSGLKDGWLSQFMRLAVAEATDKRAGGEGVLARLSELMFVEAVRRHLASLPSEQTGWLAGLRDSFAGRALTLLHSKPAHPWTVEELSREVGLSRSALAERFLHFVGQPPMHYLTHWRMQMAAGLLSSGASNIAAIAEDVGYESEAAFSRAFKKLVGAPPASWRKQRTAATQAT
;
A
#
# COMPACT_ATOMS: atom_id res chain seq x y z
N MET A 1 -24.53 -0.78 6.33
CA MET A 1 -23.07 -0.91 6.64
C MET A 1 -22.52 0.50 6.70
N GLY A 2 -21.98 0.92 7.86
CA GLY A 2 -21.36 2.23 8.00
C GLY A 2 -20.16 2.38 7.05
N ALA A 3 -19.92 3.60 6.57
CA ALA A 3 -18.73 3.91 5.79
C ALA A 3 -17.48 3.59 6.63
N ASP A 4 -16.52 2.89 6.03
CA ASP A 4 -15.24 2.55 6.64
C ASP A 4 -14.14 3.32 5.89
N ALA A 5 -13.57 4.33 6.57
CA ALA A 5 -12.57 5.22 5.97
C ALA A 5 -11.33 4.47 5.45
N LEU A 6 -10.93 3.36 6.09
CA LEU A 6 -9.83 2.52 5.60
C LEU A 6 -10.20 1.87 4.26
N SER A 7 -11.38 1.28 4.17
CA SER A 7 -11.87 0.68 2.92
C SER A 7 -12.03 1.71 1.80
N ASP A 8 -12.46 2.93 2.13
CA ASP A 8 -12.59 4.03 1.16
C ASP A 8 -11.22 4.45 0.62
N VAL A 9 -10.22 4.60 1.49
CA VAL A 9 -8.85 4.93 1.07
C VAL A 9 -8.25 3.81 0.23
N LEU A 10 -8.37 2.55 0.63
CA LEU A 10 -7.87 1.40 -0.13
C LEU A 10 -8.43 1.35 -1.56
N ARG A 11 -9.73 1.66 -1.72
CA ARG A 11 -10.35 1.78 -3.05
C ARG A 11 -9.82 2.98 -3.84
N ALA A 12 -9.72 4.14 -3.18
CA ALA A 12 -9.33 5.38 -3.85
C ALA A 12 -7.87 5.42 -4.29
N VAL A 13 -6.96 4.71 -3.59
CA VAL A 13 -5.54 4.62 -3.96
C VAL A 13 -5.25 3.55 -5.01
N ARG A 14 -6.27 2.85 -5.50
CA ARG A 14 -6.18 1.85 -6.56
C ARG A 14 -5.07 0.84 -6.32
N LEU A 15 -5.13 0.20 -5.16
CA LEU A 15 -4.19 -0.87 -4.85
C LEU A 15 -4.31 -1.97 -5.91
N THR A 16 -3.21 -2.34 -6.52
CA THR A 16 -3.15 -3.33 -7.58
C THR A 16 -2.02 -4.30 -7.27
N GLY A 17 -2.36 -5.56 -7.02
CA GLY A 17 -1.38 -6.61 -6.88
C GLY A 17 -0.88 -7.05 -8.25
N ALA A 18 0.41 -7.18 -8.42
CA ALA A 18 1.01 -7.85 -9.57
C ALA A 18 2.44 -8.24 -9.25
N VAL A 19 2.88 -9.28 -9.88
CA VAL A 19 4.27 -9.67 -10.03
C VAL A 19 4.83 -10.45 -8.86
N PHE A 20 5.20 -11.69 -9.18
CA PHE A 20 5.71 -12.63 -8.17
C PHE A 20 7.02 -13.26 -8.62
N VAL A 21 7.94 -13.35 -7.67
CA VAL A 21 9.14 -14.19 -7.78
C VAL A 21 9.05 -15.26 -6.71
N THR A 22 9.09 -16.51 -7.10
CA THR A 22 9.32 -17.60 -6.15
C THR A 22 10.82 -17.88 -6.08
N VAL A 23 11.35 -17.92 -4.87
CA VAL A 23 12.75 -18.20 -4.60
C VAL A 23 12.84 -19.51 -3.83
N ASP A 24 13.67 -20.44 -4.32
CA ASP A 24 13.90 -21.74 -3.69
C ASP A 24 15.40 -22.02 -3.75
N VAL A 25 16.10 -21.78 -2.64
CA VAL A 25 17.57 -21.76 -2.60
C VAL A 25 18.11 -22.53 -1.40
N SER A 26 19.37 -22.95 -1.50
CA SER A 26 20.10 -23.51 -0.39
C SER A 26 20.84 -22.42 0.40
N VAL A 27 20.98 -22.62 1.70
CA VAL A 27 21.76 -21.77 2.60
C VAL A 27 23.25 -22.10 2.43
N PRO A 28 24.18 -21.10 2.44
CA PRO A 28 23.96 -19.66 2.62
C PRO A 28 23.50 -18.93 1.36
N TRP A 29 22.69 -17.88 1.53
CA TRP A 29 22.15 -17.10 0.42
C TRP A 29 21.95 -15.63 0.80
N SER A 30 22.09 -14.74 -0.18
CA SER A 30 21.69 -13.33 -0.06
C SER A 30 21.26 -12.75 -1.41
N ALA A 31 20.32 -11.82 -1.36
CA ALA A 31 19.86 -11.07 -2.52
C ALA A 31 19.56 -9.62 -2.12
N PRO A 32 20.25 -8.64 -2.70
CA PRO A 32 19.87 -7.24 -2.59
C PRO A 32 18.62 -6.98 -3.40
N VAL A 33 17.71 -6.22 -2.84
CA VAL A 33 16.46 -5.75 -3.47
C VAL A 33 16.58 -4.24 -3.65
N PRO A 34 16.57 -3.72 -4.88
CA PRO A 34 16.68 -2.28 -5.11
C PRO A 34 15.40 -1.56 -4.70
N SER A 35 15.48 -0.22 -4.61
CA SER A 35 14.31 0.58 -4.28
C SER A 35 13.17 0.36 -5.28
N ALA A 36 11.94 0.49 -4.79
CA ALA A 36 10.74 0.45 -5.64
C ALA A 36 10.78 1.51 -6.75
N ALA A 37 11.38 2.68 -6.49
CA ALA A 37 11.55 3.72 -7.51
C ALA A 37 12.41 3.25 -8.68
N THR A 38 13.43 2.43 -8.42
CA THR A 38 14.30 1.81 -9.45
C THR A 38 13.56 0.72 -10.22
N LEU A 39 12.75 -0.09 -9.54
CA LEU A 39 12.06 -1.24 -10.13
C LEU A 39 10.76 -0.85 -10.85
N ARG A 40 10.07 0.16 -10.38
CA ARG A 40 8.75 0.57 -10.89
C ARG A 40 8.68 0.74 -12.41
N PRO A 41 9.62 1.44 -13.09
CA PRO A 41 9.56 1.61 -14.54
C PRO A 41 9.60 0.29 -15.33
N ILE A 42 10.14 -0.77 -14.74
CA ILE A 42 10.31 -2.08 -15.37
C ILE A 42 9.14 -3.00 -15.04
N ILE A 43 8.71 -3.00 -13.77
CA ILE A 43 7.74 -3.97 -13.24
C ILE A 43 6.30 -3.50 -13.43
N MET A 44 6.03 -2.24 -13.07
CA MET A 44 4.69 -1.63 -13.13
C MET A 44 4.78 -0.15 -13.53
N PRO A 45 5.07 0.16 -14.79
CA PRO A 45 5.27 1.54 -15.25
C PRO A 45 4.04 2.42 -15.04
N SER A 46 2.85 1.86 -15.04
CA SER A 46 1.58 2.57 -14.80
C SER A 46 1.34 2.94 -13.33
N ALA A 47 1.96 2.26 -12.37
CA ALA A 47 1.84 2.57 -10.95
C ALA A 47 2.59 3.85 -10.59
N GLN A 48 2.09 4.61 -9.61
CA GLN A 48 2.83 5.77 -9.09
C GLN A 48 3.86 5.36 -8.04
N HIS A 49 3.57 4.32 -7.28
CA HIS A 49 4.42 3.78 -6.22
C HIS A 49 4.33 2.26 -6.19
N LEU A 50 5.41 1.61 -5.75
CA LEU A 50 5.43 0.18 -5.48
C LEU A 50 5.68 -0.07 -3.99
N ILE A 51 4.90 -0.96 -3.44
CA ILE A 51 5.10 -1.58 -2.15
C ILE A 51 5.69 -2.96 -2.42
N SER A 52 6.84 -3.29 -1.87
CA SER A 52 7.40 -4.64 -1.99
C SER A 52 7.08 -5.48 -0.76
N TYR A 53 6.92 -6.78 -0.95
CA TYR A 53 6.73 -7.72 0.16
C TYR A 53 7.45 -9.04 -0.10
N HIS A 54 7.80 -9.73 1.00
CA HIS A 54 8.36 -11.06 0.98
C HIS A 54 7.63 -11.93 1.98
N LEU A 55 7.22 -13.09 1.53
CA LEU A 55 6.58 -14.14 2.31
C LEU A 55 7.57 -15.29 2.48
N ILE A 56 7.86 -15.67 3.70
CA ILE A 56 8.77 -16.78 3.99
C ILE A 56 7.96 -18.07 3.99
N THR A 57 8.24 -18.97 3.05
CA THR A 57 7.50 -20.23 2.89
C THR A 57 8.22 -21.41 3.51
N GLU A 58 9.56 -21.34 3.63
CA GLU A 58 10.40 -22.39 4.22
C GLU A 58 11.69 -21.79 4.78
N GLY A 59 12.14 -22.29 5.94
CA GLY A 59 13.39 -21.86 6.57
C GLY A 59 13.28 -20.55 7.32
N ASP A 60 14.45 -19.92 7.54
CA ASP A 60 14.57 -18.65 8.22
C ASP A 60 15.58 -17.74 7.49
N CYS A 61 15.38 -16.43 7.59
CA CYS A 61 16.25 -15.43 6.99
C CYS A 61 16.25 -14.11 7.78
N CYS A 62 17.05 -13.18 7.33
CA CYS A 62 17.07 -11.81 7.83
C CYS A 62 16.81 -10.82 6.71
N VAL A 63 16.14 -9.74 7.04
CA VAL A 63 16.11 -8.52 6.24
C VAL A 63 17.10 -7.53 6.82
N LEU A 64 17.94 -6.99 5.97
CA LEU A 64 18.84 -5.87 6.30
C LEU A 64 18.30 -4.64 5.56
N PRO A 65 17.57 -3.75 6.24
CA PRO A 65 17.15 -2.49 5.65
C PRO A 65 18.36 -1.56 5.47
N GLU A 66 18.26 -0.60 4.56
CA GLU A 66 19.30 0.42 4.39
C GLU A 66 19.51 1.24 5.68
N ARG A 67 18.43 1.43 6.44
CA ARG A 67 18.46 2.11 7.75
C ARG A 67 17.68 1.28 8.77
N GLY A 68 18.24 1.12 9.96
CA GLY A 68 17.62 0.36 11.05
C GLY A 68 18.37 -0.91 11.41
N GLN A 69 17.74 -1.74 12.22
CA GLN A 69 18.32 -2.99 12.69
C GLN A 69 17.90 -4.16 11.78
N PRO A 70 18.71 -5.21 11.69
CA PRO A 70 18.32 -6.45 11.03
C PRO A 70 17.03 -7.01 11.62
N VAL A 71 16.13 -7.46 10.74
CA VAL A 71 14.85 -8.09 11.12
C VAL A 71 14.94 -9.58 10.79
N ARG A 72 14.80 -10.44 11.81
CA ARG A 72 14.74 -11.90 11.61
C ARG A 72 13.34 -12.31 11.22
N LEU A 73 13.24 -13.24 10.27
CA LEU A 73 12.00 -13.76 9.72
C LEU A 73 12.08 -15.29 9.68
N GLU A 74 10.94 -15.94 9.94
CA GLU A 74 10.77 -17.38 9.91
C GLU A 74 9.66 -17.79 8.94
N ALA A 75 9.60 -19.05 8.59
CA ALA A 75 8.51 -19.58 7.77
C ALA A 75 7.16 -19.24 8.40
N GLY A 76 6.29 -18.59 7.64
CA GLY A 76 5.03 -18.04 8.13
C GLY A 76 5.00 -16.51 8.23
N ASP A 77 6.15 -15.85 8.21
CA ASP A 77 6.23 -14.41 8.27
C ASP A 77 6.05 -13.75 6.90
N VAL A 78 5.41 -12.60 6.92
CA VAL A 78 5.36 -11.66 5.80
C VAL A 78 6.02 -10.36 6.23
N VAL A 79 6.97 -9.89 5.44
CA VAL A 79 7.53 -8.54 5.59
C VAL A 79 7.07 -7.66 4.43
N VAL A 80 6.60 -6.45 4.75
CA VAL A 80 6.11 -5.46 3.79
C VAL A 80 6.92 -4.18 3.92
N PHE A 81 7.39 -3.67 2.79
CA PHE A 81 8.11 -2.40 2.67
C PHE A 81 7.19 -1.36 2.03
N ALA A 82 6.44 -0.64 2.87
CA ALA A 82 5.45 0.32 2.42
C ALA A 82 6.06 1.50 1.64
N GLY A 83 7.25 1.98 2.05
CA GLY A 83 8.01 3.00 1.34
C GLY A 83 8.70 2.50 0.08
N GLY A 84 8.77 1.18 -0.13
CA GLY A 84 9.54 0.59 -1.21
C GLY A 84 11.05 0.78 -1.07
N ASP A 85 11.54 0.84 0.17
CA ASP A 85 12.95 1.08 0.48
C ASP A 85 13.85 -0.08 0.04
N PRO A 86 15.10 0.19 -0.38
CA PRO A 86 16.05 -0.84 -0.71
C PRO A 86 16.44 -1.64 0.54
N HIS A 87 16.66 -2.93 0.37
CA HIS A 87 17.03 -3.84 1.45
C HIS A 87 17.78 -5.06 0.93
N VAL A 88 18.35 -5.84 1.82
CA VAL A 88 18.97 -7.13 1.48
C VAL A 88 18.24 -8.24 2.21
N MET A 89 17.77 -9.24 1.47
CA MET A 89 17.32 -10.51 2.03
C MET A 89 18.51 -11.46 2.15
N CYS A 90 18.74 -12.04 3.32
CA CYS A 90 19.89 -12.93 3.52
C CYS A 90 19.60 -13.98 4.60
N THR A 91 20.31 -15.11 4.51
CA THR A 91 20.25 -16.16 5.55
C THR A 91 21.15 -15.87 6.75
N ASP A 92 22.16 -15.03 6.56
CA ASP A 92 23.07 -14.53 7.61
C ASP A 92 23.52 -13.11 7.21
N PRO A 93 23.47 -12.13 8.13
CA PRO A 93 23.99 -10.78 7.87
C PRO A 93 25.44 -10.75 7.35
N LYS A 94 26.27 -11.69 7.76
CA LYS A 94 27.67 -11.81 7.28
C LYS A 94 27.74 -12.17 5.79
N VAL A 95 26.78 -12.89 5.26
CA VAL A 95 26.71 -13.26 3.84
C VAL A 95 26.26 -12.11 2.97
N ALA A 96 25.57 -11.15 3.54
CA ALA A 96 25.07 -9.96 2.83
C ALA A 96 26.19 -8.94 2.52
N ALA A 97 27.33 -9.02 3.21
CA ALA A 97 28.42 -8.09 3.02
C ALA A 97 28.95 -8.14 1.58
N GLY A 98 28.76 -7.03 0.84
CA GLY A 98 29.20 -6.93 -0.56
C GLY A 98 28.20 -7.44 -1.59
N ALA A 99 27.02 -7.89 -1.22
CA ALA A 99 25.95 -8.26 -2.15
C ALA A 99 25.56 -7.05 -3.00
N LYS A 100 25.78 -7.10 -4.33
CA LYS A 100 25.43 -6.05 -5.27
C LYS A 100 24.24 -6.52 -6.13
N PHE A 101 23.29 -5.63 -6.30
CA PHE A 101 22.18 -5.89 -7.20
C PHE A 101 22.62 -5.75 -8.66
N ASP A 102 22.27 -6.73 -9.47
CA ASP A 102 22.51 -6.71 -10.92
C ASP A 102 21.19 -6.44 -11.65
N MET A 103 21.02 -5.21 -12.14
CA MET A 103 19.83 -4.79 -12.89
C MET A 103 19.53 -5.68 -14.11
N ARG A 104 20.55 -6.36 -14.68
CA ARG A 104 20.36 -7.31 -15.81
C ARG A 104 19.57 -8.55 -15.41
N ARG A 105 19.41 -8.80 -14.11
CA ARG A 105 18.59 -9.92 -13.59
C ARG A 105 17.12 -9.57 -13.42
N VAL A 106 16.76 -8.28 -13.52
CA VAL A 106 15.36 -7.87 -13.51
C VAL A 106 14.76 -8.23 -14.86
N ARG A 107 13.74 -9.07 -14.82
CA ARG A 107 13.01 -9.46 -16.04
C ARG A 107 11.93 -8.43 -16.36
N PRO A 108 11.66 -8.18 -17.65
CA PRO A 108 10.51 -7.37 -18.07
C PRO A 108 9.20 -7.97 -17.56
N ALA A 109 8.16 -7.14 -17.45
CA ALA A 109 6.85 -7.53 -16.88
C ALA A 109 6.25 -8.77 -17.57
N GLU A 110 6.43 -8.93 -18.90
CA GLU A 110 5.90 -10.04 -19.67
C GLU A 110 6.54 -11.41 -19.33
N GLN A 111 7.66 -11.40 -18.59
CA GLN A 111 8.35 -12.62 -18.16
C GLN A 111 8.02 -13.02 -16.72
N TRP A 112 7.07 -12.36 -16.11
CA TRP A 112 6.62 -12.65 -14.75
C TRP A 112 5.33 -13.50 -14.77
N PRO A 113 5.07 -14.32 -13.75
CA PRO A 113 5.94 -14.67 -12.62
C PRO A 113 7.11 -15.56 -13.05
N TYR A 114 8.23 -15.50 -12.34
CA TYR A 114 9.34 -16.39 -12.58
C TYR A 114 9.87 -17.04 -11.29
N ARG A 115 10.59 -18.14 -11.45
CA ARG A 115 11.17 -18.89 -10.35
C ARG A 115 12.68 -18.79 -10.35
N VAL A 116 13.25 -18.48 -9.17
CA VAL A 116 14.69 -18.55 -8.91
C VAL A 116 14.95 -19.86 -8.16
N VAL A 117 15.71 -20.75 -8.76
CA VAL A 117 16.13 -22.01 -8.14
C VAL A 117 17.64 -21.98 -7.99
N GLY A 118 18.11 -22.02 -6.75
CA GLY A 118 19.55 -22.13 -6.47
C GLY A 118 20.07 -23.55 -6.62
N LYS A 119 21.41 -23.68 -6.69
CA LYS A 119 22.05 -25.00 -6.67
C LYS A 119 21.71 -25.71 -5.35
N ARG A 120 21.41 -27.00 -5.41
CA ARG A 120 21.15 -27.84 -4.22
C ARG A 120 22.50 -28.27 -3.60
N THR A 121 23.10 -27.38 -2.81
CA THR A 121 24.43 -27.58 -2.24
C THR A 121 24.42 -27.82 -0.71
N GLY A 122 23.26 -27.74 -0.04
CA GLY A 122 23.16 -27.88 1.42
C GLY A 122 21.85 -28.55 1.86
N SER A 123 21.81 -28.92 3.16
CA SER A 123 20.63 -29.55 3.78
C SER A 123 19.53 -28.56 4.19
N LYS A 124 19.89 -27.28 4.45
CA LYS A 124 18.95 -26.23 4.83
C LYS A 124 18.48 -25.47 3.60
N ARG A 125 17.20 -25.22 3.56
CA ARG A 125 16.54 -24.51 2.44
C ARG A 125 15.92 -23.22 2.93
N LEU A 126 15.79 -22.29 1.97
CA LEU A 126 15.01 -21.06 2.12
C LEU A 126 14.05 -20.97 0.95
N GLY A 127 12.76 -20.88 1.26
CA GLY A 127 11.68 -20.64 0.32
C GLY A 127 11.07 -19.26 0.54
N LEU A 128 10.91 -18.48 -0.54
CA LEU A 128 10.30 -17.16 -0.49
C LEU A 128 9.31 -16.99 -1.64
N ILE A 129 8.23 -16.25 -1.38
CA ILE A 129 7.43 -15.60 -2.42
C ILE A 129 7.62 -14.10 -2.26
N CYS A 130 8.18 -13.45 -3.25
CA CYS A 130 8.36 -12.01 -3.29
C CYS A 130 7.38 -11.39 -4.28
N GLY A 131 6.83 -10.23 -3.96
CA GLY A 131 5.89 -9.57 -4.84
C GLY A 131 5.87 -8.06 -4.67
N PHE A 132 5.10 -7.42 -5.55
CA PHE A 132 4.93 -5.98 -5.58
C PHE A 132 3.45 -5.63 -5.67
N LEU A 133 3.09 -4.53 -5.01
CA LEU A 133 1.77 -3.91 -5.07
C LEU A 133 1.96 -2.50 -5.62
N GLY A 134 1.24 -2.18 -6.68
CA GLY A 134 1.15 -0.81 -7.17
C GLY A 134 0.10 -0.02 -6.42
N CYS A 135 0.34 1.26 -6.19
CA CYS A 135 -0.70 2.16 -5.69
C CYS A 135 -0.51 3.60 -6.17
N ASP A 136 -1.57 4.39 -6.04
CA ASP A 136 -1.51 5.83 -6.26
C ASP A 136 -1.05 6.54 -4.98
N VAL A 137 -0.11 7.48 -5.13
CA VAL A 137 0.38 8.35 -4.06
C VAL A 137 -0.22 9.73 -4.17
N ARG A 138 -0.53 10.17 -5.38
CA ARG A 138 -1.05 11.49 -5.68
C ARG A 138 -2.51 11.41 -6.14
N PRO A 139 -3.28 12.43 -5.81
CA PRO A 139 -2.92 13.64 -5.05
C PRO A 139 -2.78 13.41 -3.55
N PHE A 140 -3.38 12.34 -2.97
CA PHE A 140 -3.41 12.13 -1.53
C PHE A 140 -3.53 10.65 -1.16
N ASN A 141 -2.61 10.14 -0.36
CA ASN A 141 -2.66 8.78 0.17
C ASN A 141 -2.30 8.78 1.67
N PRO A 142 -3.29 8.97 2.56
CA PRO A 142 -3.04 9.05 4.00
C PRO A 142 -2.62 7.70 4.60
N LEU A 143 -3.03 6.59 3.98
CA LEU A 143 -2.63 5.25 4.42
C LEU A 143 -1.11 5.09 4.28
N LEU A 144 -0.58 5.27 3.07
CA LEU A 144 0.84 5.08 2.81
C LEU A 144 1.72 6.01 3.67
N ALA A 145 1.27 7.26 3.89
CA ALA A 145 1.97 8.21 4.75
C ALA A 145 1.98 7.82 6.24
N SER A 146 1.09 6.92 6.66
CA SER A 146 0.94 6.48 8.06
C SER A 146 1.58 5.12 8.34
N LEU A 147 2.01 4.40 7.29
CA LEU A 147 2.64 3.10 7.47
C LEU A 147 4.13 3.25 7.83
N PRO A 148 4.67 2.37 8.68
CA PRO A 148 6.10 2.30 8.90
C PRO A 148 6.82 1.84 7.62
N SER A 149 8.10 2.15 7.51
CA SER A 149 8.93 1.70 6.38
C SER A 149 8.93 0.17 6.23
N ILE A 150 8.87 -0.55 7.37
CA ILE A 150 8.85 -2.02 7.41
C ILE A 150 7.71 -2.46 8.33
N MET A 151 6.86 -3.34 7.85
CA MET A 151 5.87 -4.06 8.65
C MET A 151 6.19 -5.55 8.60
N VAL A 152 6.21 -6.21 9.75
CA VAL A 152 6.27 -7.66 9.84
C VAL A 152 4.94 -8.18 10.35
N VAL A 153 4.40 -9.14 9.66
CA VAL A 153 3.16 -9.83 10.02
C VAL A 153 3.49 -11.30 10.22
N SER A 154 3.34 -11.75 11.45
CA SER A 154 3.63 -13.13 11.86
C SER A 154 2.34 -13.80 12.32
N ASP A 155 2.17 -15.08 11.99
CA ASP A 155 1.04 -15.88 12.46
C ASP A 155 1.49 -16.84 13.60
N HIS A 156 2.09 -16.24 14.64
CA HIS A 156 2.54 -17.01 15.81
C HIS A 156 1.40 -17.33 16.80
N SER A 157 0.15 -17.10 16.39
CA SER A 157 -1.04 -17.37 17.22
C SER A 157 -1.28 -18.85 17.53
N GLY A 158 -0.41 -19.75 17.11
CA GLY A 158 -0.49 -21.19 17.39
C GLY A 158 -1.62 -21.93 16.66
N LEU A 159 -2.41 -21.23 15.87
CA LEU A 159 -3.46 -21.82 15.04
C LEU A 159 -2.83 -22.28 13.72
N LYS A 160 -2.55 -23.58 13.60
CA LYS A 160 -2.06 -24.22 12.35
C LYS A 160 -2.96 -23.94 11.14
N ASP A 161 -4.15 -23.43 11.35
CA ASP A 161 -5.16 -23.06 10.36
C ASP A 161 -5.45 -21.55 10.34
N GLY A 162 -4.53 -20.71 10.80
CA GLY A 162 -4.65 -19.27 10.73
C GLY A 162 -4.84 -18.80 9.29
N TRP A 163 -5.52 -17.66 9.12
CA TRP A 163 -5.79 -17.07 7.81
C TRP A 163 -4.52 -16.88 6.96
N LEU A 164 -3.42 -16.42 7.59
CA LEU A 164 -2.15 -16.22 6.89
C LEU A 164 -1.56 -17.54 6.38
N SER A 165 -1.64 -18.61 7.16
CA SER A 165 -1.20 -19.94 6.75
C SER A 165 -2.01 -20.50 5.57
N GLN A 166 -3.33 -20.27 5.55
CA GLN A 166 -4.19 -20.66 4.42
C GLN A 166 -3.87 -19.84 3.17
N PHE A 167 -3.70 -18.53 3.33
CA PHE A 167 -3.27 -17.63 2.29
C PHE A 167 -1.95 -18.09 1.66
N MET A 168 -0.96 -18.40 2.49
CA MET A 168 0.35 -18.89 2.05
C MET A 168 0.24 -20.17 1.23
N ARG A 169 -0.53 -21.14 1.69
CA ARG A 169 -0.76 -22.40 0.95
C ARG A 169 -1.36 -22.12 -0.44
N LEU A 170 -2.36 -21.24 -0.52
CA LEU A 170 -2.98 -20.85 -1.78
C LEU A 170 -1.99 -20.14 -2.70
N ALA A 171 -1.22 -19.18 -2.17
CA ALA A 171 -0.25 -18.43 -2.97
C ALA A 171 0.88 -19.33 -3.51
N VAL A 172 1.40 -20.27 -2.68
CA VAL A 172 2.40 -21.24 -3.11
C VAL A 172 1.84 -22.18 -4.18
N ALA A 173 0.64 -22.72 -3.98
CA ALA A 173 -0.01 -23.62 -4.94
C ALA A 173 -0.20 -22.91 -6.29
N GLU A 174 -0.77 -21.70 -6.28
CA GLU A 174 -1.04 -20.94 -7.49
C GLU A 174 0.25 -20.53 -8.22
N ALA A 175 1.30 -20.11 -7.48
CA ALA A 175 2.59 -19.77 -8.06
C ALA A 175 3.32 -21.00 -8.65
N THR A 176 3.02 -22.22 -8.18
CA THR A 176 3.66 -23.46 -8.64
C THR A 176 2.94 -24.07 -9.83
N ASP A 177 1.61 -24.12 -9.78
CA ASP A 177 0.79 -24.91 -10.74
C ASP A 177 0.60 -24.22 -12.10
N LYS A 178 0.88 -22.93 -12.20
CA LYS A 178 0.77 -22.10 -13.44
C LYS A 178 -0.58 -22.30 -14.18
N ARG A 179 -1.68 -22.31 -13.41
CA ARG A 179 -3.02 -22.48 -13.96
C ARG A 179 -3.47 -21.23 -14.73
N ALA A 180 -4.37 -21.41 -15.70
CA ALA A 180 -5.00 -20.29 -16.39
C ALA A 180 -5.69 -19.35 -15.37
N GLY A 181 -5.41 -18.04 -15.46
CA GLY A 181 -5.91 -17.06 -14.49
C GLY A 181 -5.10 -16.94 -13.19
N GLY A 182 -4.04 -17.73 -13.01
CA GLY A 182 -3.23 -17.75 -11.79
C GLY A 182 -2.62 -16.39 -11.43
N GLU A 183 -2.19 -15.62 -12.42
CA GLU A 183 -1.70 -14.25 -12.19
C GLU A 183 -2.78 -13.36 -11.56
N GLY A 184 -4.01 -13.46 -12.05
CA GLY A 184 -5.15 -12.72 -11.48
C GLY A 184 -5.47 -13.15 -10.04
N VAL A 185 -5.38 -14.45 -9.74
CA VAL A 185 -5.55 -14.97 -8.38
C VAL A 185 -4.45 -14.44 -7.47
N LEU A 186 -3.19 -14.56 -7.87
CA LEU A 186 -2.05 -14.07 -7.10
C LEU A 186 -2.13 -12.56 -6.84
N ALA A 187 -2.55 -11.76 -7.84
CA ALA A 187 -2.76 -10.33 -7.68
C ALA A 187 -3.77 -10.03 -6.56
N ARG A 188 -4.93 -10.69 -6.57
CA ARG A 188 -5.97 -10.53 -5.54
C ARG A 188 -5.53 -11.02 -4.16
N LEU A 189 -4.81 -12.12 -4.13
CA LEU A 189 -4.23 -12.61 -2.88
C LEU A 189 -3.26 -11.57 -2.28
N SER A 190 -2.42 -10.92 -3.09
CA SER A 190 -1.49 -9.88 -2.59
C SER A 190 -2.21 -8.65 -2.05
N GLU A 191 -3.26 -8.20 -2.75
CA GLU A 191 -4.10 -7.11 -2.27
C GLU A 191 -4.72 -7.45 -0.90
N LEU A 192 -5.28 -8.66 -0.78
CA LEU A 192 -5.89 -9.13 0.46
C LEU A 192 -4.86 -9.25 1.60
N MET A 193 -3.66 -9.79 1.30
CA MET A 193 -2.56 -9.88 2.26
C MET A 193 -2.17 -8.50 2.78
N PHE A 194 -2.04 -7.51 1.90
CA PHE A 194 -1.69 -6.15 2.30
C PHE A 194 -2.77 -5.53 3.20
N VAL A 195 -4.05 -5.69 2.85
CA VAL A 195 -5.17 -5.22 3.70
C VAL A 195 -5.07 -5.83 5.09
N GLU A 196 -4.82 -7.14 5.19
CA GLU A 196 -4.69 -7.80 6.48
C GLU A 196 -3.45 -7.36 7.25
N ALA A 197 -2.32 -7.15 6.56
CA ALA A 197 -1.12 -6.60 7.18
C ALA A 197 -1.39 -5.21 7.80
N VAL A 198 -2.09 -4.34 7.07
CA VAL A 198 -2.51 -3.02 7.58
C VAL A 198 -3.45 -3.15 8.78
N ARG A 199 -4.43 -4.07 8.73
CA ARG A 199 -5.37 -4.29 9.85
C ARG A 199 -4.65 -4.77 11.12
N ARG A 200 -3.72 -5.70 10.98
CA ARG A 200 -2.90 -6.20 12.11
C ARG A 200 -2.00 -5.09 12.66
N HIS A 201 -1.37 -4.31 11.78
CA HIS A 201 -0.60 -3.14 12.20
C HIS A 201 -1.49 -2.15 12.94
N LEU A 202 -2.67 -1.81 12.41
CA LEU A 202 -3.64 -0.94 13.08
C LEU A 202 -4.01 -1.48 14.47
N ALA A 203 -4.26 -2.79 14.61
CA ALA A 203 -4.61 -3.41 15.89
C ALA A 203 -3.45 -3.37 16.90
N SER A 204 -2.18 -3.41 16.44
CA SER A 204 -0.98 -3.41 17.29
C SER A 204 -0.50 -2.01 17.69
N LEU A 205 -1.08 -0.94 17.12
CA LEU A 205 -0.63 0.43 17.44
C LEU A 205 -0.83 0.73 18.93
N PRO A 206 0.17 1.31 19.62
CA PRO A 206 0.01 1.85 20.97
C PRO A 206 -1.08 2.92 21.03
N SER A 207 -1.69 3.12 22.21
CA SER A 207 -2.75 4.13 22.40
C SER A 207 -2.28 5.56 22.20
N GLU A 208 -1.00 5.82 22.48
CA GLU A 208 -0.36 7.15 22.35
C GLU A 208 0.12 7.43 20.92
N GLN A 209 0.03 6.45 20.03
CA GLN A 209 0.48 6.61 18.64
C GLN A 209 -0.35 7.68 17.93
N THR A 210 0.33 8.49 17.13
CA THR A 210 -0.28 9.47 16.23
C THR A 210 -0.22 8.97 14.77
N GLY A 211 -0.87 9.67 13.87
CA GLY A 211 -0.97 9.32 12.46
C GLY A 211 -2.40 8.93 12.07
N TRP A 212 -2.68 8.96 10.80
CA TRP A 212 -4.03 8.72 10.26
C TRP A 212 -4.62 7.37 10.69
N LEU A 213 -3.81 6.30 10.69
CA LEU A 213 -4.25 4.99 11.16
C LEU A 213 -4.63 5.00 12.65
N ALA A 214 -3.84 5.66 13.50
CA ALA A 214 -4.18 5.81 14.90
C ALA A 214 -5.47 6.65 15.07
N GLY A 215 -5.65 7.67 14.24
CA GLY A 215 -6.87 8.47 14.19
C GLY A 215 -8.13 7.66 13.87
N LEU A 216 -8.04 6.56 13.12
CA LEU A 216 -9.19 5.67 12.88
C LEU A 216 -9.67 4.95 14.15
N ARG A 217 -8.76 4.71 15.12
CA ARG A 217 -9.09 4.07 16.41
C ARG A 217 -9.60 5.06 17.44
N ASP A 218 -9.31 6.34 17.27
CA ASP A 218 -9.81 7.37 18.17
C ASP A 218 -11.32 7.57 18.02
N SER A 219 -12.04 7.61 19.12
CA SER A 219 -13.51 7.66 19.12
C SER A 219 -14.07 8.91 18.44
N PHE A 220 -13.37 10.04 18.51
CA PHE A 220 -13.82 11.31 17.94
C PHE A 220 -13.20 11.59 16.57
N ALA A 221 -11.88 11.45 16.44
CA ALA A 221 -11.21 11.63 15.15
C ALA A 221 -11.67 10.57 14.14
N GLY A 222 -11.81 9.31 14.57
CA GLY A 222 -12.31 8.22 13.71
C GLY A 222 -13.76 8.44 13.25
N ARG A 223 -14.64 8.94 14.17
CA ARG A 223 -15.99 9.32 13.78
C ARG A 223 -16.01 10.50 12.81
N ALA A 224 -15.15 11.51 13.02
CA ALA A 224 -15.02 12.63 12.08
C ALA A 224 -14.52 12.13 10.72
N LEU A 225 -13.49 11.29 10.66
CA LEU A 225 -13.02 10.66 9.41
C LEU A 225 -14.14 9.89 8.71
N THR A 226 -14.90 9.07 9.43
CA THR A 226 -16.04 8.32 8.88
C THR A 226 -17.09 9.25 8.26
N LEU A 227 -17.43 10.37 8.90
CA LEU A 227 -18.38 11.35 8.38
C LEU A 227 -17.86 12.03 7.10
N LEU A 228 -16.60 12.47 7.12
CA LEU A 228 -15.96 13.10 5.96
C LEU A 228 -15.85 12.15 4.75
N HIS A 229 -15.59 10.86 5.00
CA HIS A 229 -15.52 9.84 3.97
C HIS A 229 -16.90 9.43 3.43
N SER A 230 -17.90 9.32 4.29
CA SER A 230 -19.25 8.92 3.88
C SER A 230 -20.01 9.97 3.08
N LYS A 231 -19.70 11.25 3.33
CA LYS A 231 -20.38 12.38 2.68
C LYS A 231 -19.36 13.44 2.21
N PRO A 232 -18.47 13.09 1.27
CA PRO A 232 -17.41 14.01 0.85
C PRO A 232 -17.92 15.26 0.15
N ALA A 233 -19.04 15.16 -0.59
CA ALA A 233 -19.65 16.30 -1.29
C ALA A 233 -20.39 17.26 -0.33
N HIS A 234 -20.76 16.80 0.86
CA HIS A 234 -21.47 17.62 1.82
C HIS A 234 -20.65 18.86 2.21
N PRO A 235 -21.24 20.08 2.30
CA PRO A 235 -20.54 21.32 2.63
C PRO A 235 -20.19 21.43 4.14
N TRP A 236 -19.44 20.45 4.64
CA TRP A 236 -19.03 20.38 6.03
C TRP A 236 -18.38 21.66 6.51
N THR A 237 -18.77 22.10 7.71
CA THR A 237 -18.06 23.10 8.51
C THR A 237 -17.44 22.42 9.73
N VAL A 238 -16.41 23.04 10.33
CA VAL A 238 -15.83 22.52 11.60
C VAL A 238 -16.89 22.51 12.70
N GLU A 239 -17.79 23.48 12.71
CA GLU A 239 -18.89 23.59 13.68
C GLU A 239 -19.89 22.44 13.56
N GLU A 240 -20.34 22.15 12.35
CA GLU A 240 -21.24 21.03 12.10
C GLU A 240 -20.56 19.70 12.45
N LEU A 241 -19.33 19.47 11.98
CA LEU A 241 -18.59 18.26 12.25
C LEU A 241 -18.36 18.06 13.75
N SER A 242 -18.04 19.15 14.51
CA SER A 242 -17.84 19.08 15.95
C SER A 242 -19.11 18.68 16.70
N ARG A 243 -20.26 19.18 16.27
CA ARG A 243 -21.58 18.82 16.82
C ARG A 243 -21.89 17.34 16.58
N GLU A 244 -21.65 16.87 15.35
CA GLU A 244 -21.88 15.47 14.97
C GLU A 244 -21.03 14.48 15.77
N VAL A 245 -19.79 14.86 16.12
CA VAL A 245 -18.90 13.98 16.90
C VAL A 245 -19.04 14.18 18.41
N GLY A 246 -19.74 15.23 18.88
CA GLY A 246 -19.97 15.50 20.30
C GLY A 246 -18.81 16.22 21.00
N LEU A 247 -18.08 17.09 20.29
CA LEU A 247 -16.99 17.92 20.82
C LEU A 247 -17.24 19.41 20.59
N SER A 248 -16.51 20.27 21.31
CA SER A 248 -16.38 21.67 20.93
C SER A 248 -15.53 21.83 19.66
N ARG A 249 -15.67 22.95 18.95
CA ARG A 249 -14.89 23.25 17.73
C ARG A 249 -13.38 23.18 17.99
N SER A 250 -12.91 23.79 19.07
CA SER A 250 -11.48 23.79 19.44
C SER A 250 -10.99 22.39 19.77
N ALA A 251 -11.74 21.64 20.58
CA ALA A 251 -11.39 20.28 20.96
C ALA A 251 -11.32 19.33 19.75
N LEU A 252 -12.28 19.44 18.81
CA LEU A 252 -12.21 18.67 17.57
C LEU A 252 -10.99 19.06 16.72
N ALA A 253 -10.75 20.36 16.52
CA ALA A 253 -9.64 20.83 15.69
C ALA A 253 -8.29 20.38 16.26
N GLU A 254 -8.07 20.50 17.56
CA GLU A 254 -6.87 20.06 18.25
C GLU A 254 -6.68 18.53 18.15
N ARG A 255 -7.71 17.76 18.48
CA ARG A 255 -7.67 16.30 18.47
C ARG A 255 -7.45 15.74 17.07
N PHE A 256 -8.16 16.28 16.08
CA PHE A 256 -8.01 15.85 14.69
C PHE A 256 -6.61 16.21 14.16
N LEU A 257 -6.09 17.40 14.47
CA LEU A 257 -4.73 17.80 14.12
C LEU A 257 -3.69 16.88 14.79
N HIS A 258 -3.89 16.54 16.06
CA HIS A 258 -3.00 15.64 16.79
C HIS A 258 -2.87 14.27 16.12
N PHE A 259 -3.99 13.64 15.77
CA PHE A 259 -3.96 12.31 15.15
C PHE A 259 -3.68 12.34 13.64
N VAL A 260 -4.33 13.23 12.90
CA VAL A 260 -4.31 13.22 11.42
C VAL A 260 -3.21 14.10 10.84
N GLY A 261 -2.62 14.99 11.67
CA GLY A 261 -1.54 15.87 11.26
C GLY A 261 -1.98 17.10 10.44
N GLN A 262 -3.28 17.28 10.23
CA GLN A 262 -3.86 18.41 9.50
C GLN A 262 -5.29 18.73 9.97
N PRO A 263 -5.76 19.99 9.76
CA PRO A 263 -7.13 20.36 10.13
C PRO A 263 -8.20 19.59 9.33
N PRO A 264 -9.42 19.37 9.90
CA PRO A 264 -10.47 18.56 9.27
C PRO A 264 -10.85 19.01 7.86
N MET A 265 -11.05 20.33 7.64
CA MET A 265 -11.46 20.86 6.32
C MET A 265 -10.33 20.79 5.29
N HIS A 266 -9.08 20.85 5.73
CA HIS A 266 -7.92 20.65 4.87
C HIS A 266 -7.82 19.18 4.43
N TYR A 267 -8.03 18.26 5.37
CA TYR A 267 -8.15 16.83 5.07
C TYR A 267 -9.26 16.54 4.06
N LEU A 268 -10.47 17.09 4.28
CA LEU A 268 -11.59 16.93 3.36
C LEU A 268 -11.25 17.43 1.95
N THR A 269 -10.58 18.56 1.85
CA THR A 269 -10.14 19.10 0.56
C THR A 269 -9.19 18.13 -0.16
N HIS A 270 -8.20 17.58 0.54
CA HIS A 270 -7.29 16.58 -0.02
C HIS A 270 -8.05 15.29 -0.45
N TRP A 271 -8.98 14.84 0.40
CA TRP A 271 -9.78 13.67 0.11
C TRP A 271 -10.65 13.86 -1.14
N ARG A 272 -11.31 15.01 -1.28
CA ARG A 272 -12.05 15.38 -2.50
C ARG A 272 -11.17 15.36 -3.74
N MET A 273 -9.93 15.85 -3.65
CA MET A 273 -8.99 15.81 -4.78
C MET A 273 -8.55 14.38 -5.12
N GLN A 274 -8.40 13.52 -4.14
CA GLN A 274 -8.09 12.10 -4.38
C GLN A 274 -9.24 11.39 -5.11
N MET A 275 -10.48 11.61 -4.66
CA MET A 275 -11.67 11.07 -5.34
C MET A 275 -11.78 11.60 -6.77
N ALA A 276 -11.61 12.91 -6.97
CA ALA A 276 -11.66 13.53 -8.28
C ALA A 276 -10.58 12.96 -9.22
N ALA A 277 -9.36 12.73 -8.72
CA ALA A 277 -8.29 12.13 -9.51
C ALA A 277 -8.64 10.70 -9.98
N GLY A 278 -9.31 9.92 -9.14
CA GLY A 278 -9.86 8.62 -9.49
C GLY A 278 -10.91 8.71 -10.60
N LEU A 279 -11.90 9.59 -10.45
CA LEU A 279 -12.96 9.84 -11.44
C LEU A 279 -12.40 10.37 -12.78
N LEU A 280 -11.42 11.26 -12.72
CA LEU A 280 -10.74 11.76 -13.93
C LEU A 280 -10.00 10.62 -14.66
N SER A 281 -9.41 9.68 -13.93
CA SER A 281 -8.66 8.56 -14.50
C SER A 281 -9.57 7.48 -15.10
N SER A 282 -10.80 7.31 -14.60
CA SER A 282 -11.78 6.39 -15.19
C SER A 282 -12.39 6.88 -16.50
N GLY A 283 -12.29 8.18 -16.78
CA GLY A 283 -12.77 8.78 -18.04
C GLY A 283 -14.30 8.89 -18.18
N ALA A 284 -15.07 8.41 -17.21
CA ALA A 284 -16.51 8.21 -17.32
C ALA A 284 -17.34 9.50 -17.27
N SER A 285 -16.84 10.60 -16.71
CA SER A 285 -17.61 11.82 -16.48
C SER A 285 -16.88 13.07 -17.00
N ASN A 286 -17.62 14.11 -17.33
CA ASN A 286 -17.05 15.42 -17.65
C ASN A 286 -16.53 16.12 -16.38
N ILE A 287 -15.73 17.19 -16.54
CA ILE A 287 -15.07 17.86 -15.41
C ILE A 287 -16.10 18.56 -14.51
N ALA A 288 -17.17 19.10 -15.09
CA ALA A 288 -18.23 19.77 -14.33
C ALA A 288 -18.98 18.78 -13.41
N ALA A 289 -19.35 17.60 -13.92
CA ALA A 289 -19.98 16.55 -13.12
C ALA A 289 -19.05 16.06 -12.00
N ILE A 290 -17.76 15.87 -12.29
CA ILE A 290 -16.78 15.49 -11.27
C ILE A 290 -16.67 16.58 -10.17
N ALA A 291 -16.70 17.86 -10.55
CA ALA A 291 -16.67 18.96 -9.59
C ALA A 291 -17.85 18.88 -8.61
N GLU A 292 -19.06 18.64 -9.13
CA GLU A 292 -20.28 18.46 -8.34
C GLU A 292 -20.20 17.22 -7.45
N ASP A 293 -19.80 16.07 -8.00
CA ASP A 293 -19.66 14.80 -7.28
C ASP A 293 -18.72 14.90 -6.06
N VAL A 294 -17.70 15.77 -6.13
CA VAL A 294 -16.76 15.99 -5.04
C VAL A 294 -17.07 17.25 -4.20
N GLY A 295 -18.24 17.87 -4.40
CA GLY A 295 -18.78 18.94 -3.57
C GLY A 295 -18.22 20.34 -3.85
N TYR A 296 -17.96 20.66 -5.14
CA TYR A 296 -17.65 22.01 -5.60
C TYR A 296 -18.83 22.59 -6.36
N GLU A 297 -19.17 23.84 -6.05
CA GLU A 297 -20.29 24.56 -6.69
C GLU A 297 -20.05 24.94 -8.16
N SER A 298 -18.79 24.93 -8.59
CA SER A 298 -18.45 25.23 -9.99
C SER A 298 -17.19 24.52 -10.46
N GLU A 299 -17.16 24.18 -11.75
CA GLU A 299 -15.97 23.64 -12.42
C GLU A 299 -14.74 24.57 -12.27
N ALA A 300 -14.95 25.88 -12.31
CA ALA A 300 -13.85 26.84 -12.17
C ALA A 300 -13.24 26.84 -10.78
N ALA A 301 -14.05 26.74 -9.70
CA ALA A 301 -13.56 26.62 -8.33
C ALA A 301 -12.82 25.30 -8.12
N PHE A 302 -13.39 24.20 -8.62
CA PHE A 302 -12.75 22.88 -8.60
C PHE A 302 -11.41 22.89 -9.33
N SER A 303 -11.37 23.39 -10.58
CA SER A 303 -10.15 23.38 -11.39
C SER A 303 -9.01 24.19 -10.77
N ARG A 304 -9.31 25.33 -10.10
CA ARG A 304 -8.32 26.07 -9.32
C ARG A 304 -7.79 25.29 -8.13
N ALA A 305 -8.69 24.68 -7.35
CA ALA A 305 -8.32 23.89 -6.18
C ALA A 305 -7.49 22.66 -6.59
N PHE A 306 -7.93 21.95 -7.62
CA PHE A 306 -7.23 20.79 -8.16
C PHE A 306 -5.82 21.14 -8.64
N LYS A 307 -5.68 22.19 -9.47
CA LYS A 307 -4.37 22.67 -9.95
C LYS A 307 -3.45 23.06 -8.79
N LYS A 308 -4.00 23.74 -7.77
CA LYS A 308 -3.22 24.16 -6.58
C LYS A 308 -2.64 22.98 -5.81
N LEU A 309 -3.43 21.92 -5.61
CA LEU A 309 -3.02 20.76 -4.79
C LEU A 309 -2.27 19.70 -5.59
N VAL A 310 -2.66 19.47 -6.84
CA VAL A 310 -2.12 18.39 -7.68
C VAL A 310 -0.96 18.88 -8.57
N GLY A 311 -0.88 20.19 -8.81
CA GLY A 311 0.13 20.80 -9.66
C GLY A 311 -0.24 20.88 -11.15
N ALA A 312 -1.33 20.21 -11.57
CA ALA A 312 -1.79 20.20 -12.96
C ALA A 312 -3.31 20.42 -13.04
N PRO A 313 -3.83 21.04 -14.12
CA PRO A 313 -5.26 21.14 -14.36
C PRO A 313 -5.93 19.78 -14.53
N PRO A 314 -7.22 19.61 -14.19
CA PRO A 314 -7.95 18.34 -14.30
C PRO A 314 -7.86 17.69 -15.69
N ALA A 315 -8.01 18.49 -16.76
CA ALA A 315 -7.93 18.00 -18.14
C ALA A 315 -6.53 17.46 -18.48
N SER A 316 -5.48 18.13 -18.03
CA SER A 316 -4.10 17.67 -18.23
C SER A 316 -3.80 16.39 -17.43
N TRP A 317 -4.29 16.32 -16.20
CA TRP A 317 -4.21 15.12 -15.37
C TRP A 317 -4.87 13.91 -16.05
N ARG A 318 -6.10 14.08 -16.56
CA ARG A 318 -6.82 13.05 -17.31
C ARG A 318 -5.99 12.54 -18.51
N LYS A 319 -5.47 13.44 -19.35
CA LYS A 319 -4.64 13.06 -20.51
C LYS A 319 -3.41 12.25 -20.12
N GLN A 320 -2.69 12.69 -19.09
CA GLN A 320 -1.48 12.00 -18.62
C GLN A 320 -1.78 10.59 -18.12
N ARG A 321 -2.90 10.41 -17.40
CA ARG A 321 -3.29 9.12 -16.85
C ARG A 321 -3.81 8.16 -17.92
N THR A 322 -4.58 8.64 -18.88
CA THR A 322 -5.04 7.82 -20.02
C THR A 322 -3.86 7.35 -20.87
N ALA A 323 -2.90 8.21 -21.15
CA ALA A 323 -1.69 7.83 -21.89
C ALA A 323 -0.86 6.77 -21.14
N ALA A 324 -0.72 6.90 -19.82
CA ALA A 324 -0.01 5.91 -19.01
C ALA A 324 -0.69 4.53 -18.99
N THR A 325 -2.03 4.49 -19.03
CA THR A 325 -2.81 3.24 -19.05
C THR A 325 -2.78 2.55 -20.42
N GLN A 326 -2.66 3.31 -21.51
CA GLN A 326 -2.57 2.74 -22.89
C GLN A 326 -1.18 2.23 -23.24
N ALA A 327 -0.14 2.63 -22.51
CA ALA A 327 1.23 2.20 -22.71
C ALA A 327 1.58 0.89 -21.96
N THR A 328 0.62 0.31 -21.27
CA THR A 328 0.72 -0.96 -20.52
C THR A 328 -0.07 -2.05 -21.20
#